data_3257375728a7d537ec541d87fa523e79
#
_entry.id   3257375728a7d537ec541d87fa523e79
#
_cell.length_a   1.000
_cell.length_b   1.000
_cell.length_c   1.000
_cell.angle_alpha   90.00
_cell.angle_beta   90.00
_cell.angle_gamma   90.00
#
_symmetry.space_group_name_H-M   'P 1'
#
loop_
_entity.id
_entity.type
_entity.pdbx_description
1 polymer ?
#
loop_
_entity_poly.entity_id
_entity_poly.type
_entity_poly.pdbx_seq_one_letter_code
_entity_poly.pdbx_strand_id
1 'polypeptide(L)'
;MNGGLAVIGDLYKSTVFHLCDWIDSESAYAVRHDLGLPDRGVLIGAAIRGKPPSAELRPEQKDSDSLPDYTVLDPLLKALLEEHQSPEELSQHGTDPALAERVMGLLRRAEFKRRQAPPVLKLSQRAFGSGWRMPIAARG
;
A
#
# COMPACT_ATOMS: atom_id res chain seq x y z
N MET A 1 7.45 -12.58 5.04
CA MET A 1 6.57 -12.11 6.13
C MET A 1 7.38 -12.09 7.40
N ASN A 2 7.35 -10.99 8.14
CA ASN A 2 8.17 -10.80 9.33
C ASN A 2 7.39 -11.21 10.60
N GLY A 3 7.18 -12.51 10.79
CA GLY A 3 6.53 -13.03 12.00
C GLY A 3 5.06 -12.68 12.13
N GLY A 4 4.58 -12.50 13.37
CA GLY A 4 3.17 -12.35 13.72
C GLY A 4 2.56 -10.95 13.58
N LEU A 5 3.31 -9.93 13.12
CA LEU A 5 2.83 -8.54 12.97
C LEU A 5 3.36 -7.90 11.69
N ALA A 6 2.47 -7.33 10.88
CA ALA A 6 2.83 -6.55 9.70
C ALA A 6 2.76 -5.05 10.03
N VAL A 7 3.87 -4.50 10.53
CA VAL A 7 3.93 -3.13 11.09
C VAL A 7 3.49 -2.06 10.07
N ILE A 8 3.90 -2.18 8.82
CA ILE A 8 3.57 -1.24 7.74
C ILE A 8 2.47 -1.76 6.80
N GLY A 9 1.77 -2.83 7.20
CA GLY A 9 0.79 -3.49 6.33
C GLY A 9 -0.46 -2.65 6.01
N ASP A 10 -0.69 -1.57 6.76
CA ASP A 10 -1.81 -0.64 6.56
C ASP A 10 -1.44 0.58 5.70
N LEU A 11 -0.18 0.70 5.30
CA LEU A 11 0.28 1.83 4.50
C LEU A 11 0.17 1.54 3.01
N TYR A 12 -0.27 2.54 2.24
CA TYR A 12 -0.16 2.53 0.78
C TYR A 12 1.29 2.55 0.34
N LYS A 13 1.57 2.04 -0.86
CA LYS A 13 2.94 1.91 -1.37
C LYS A 13 3.64 3.25 -1.50
N SER A 14 2.95 4.27 -2.01
CA SER A 14 3.46 5.65 -2.08
C SER A 14 3.82 6.19 -0.69
N THR A 15 2.99 5.93 0.31
CA THR A 15 3.25 6.34 1.70
C THR A 15 4.50 5.66 2.26
N VAL A 16 4.72 4.38 1.94
CA VAL A 16 5.94 3.66 2.35
C VAL A 16 7.19 4.30 1.73
N PHE A 17 7.14 4.68 0.45
CA PHE A 17 8.26 5.39 -0.19
C PHE A 17 8.53 6.74 0.47
N HIS A 18 7.50 7.55 0.68
CA HIS A 18 7.64 8.83 1.39
C HIS A 18 8.18 8.66 2.82
N LEU A 19 7.76 7.60 3.52
CA LEU A 19 8.30 7.28 4.84
C LEU A 19 9.80 6.95 4.77
N CYS A 20 10.23 6.18 3.78
CA CYS A 20 11.64 5.88 3.56
C CYS A 20 12.46 7.14 3.28
N ASP A 21 11.93 8.05 2.46
CA ASP A 21 12.60 9.33 2.17
C ASP A 21 12.68 10.21 3.43
N TRP A 22 11.59 10.27 4.20
CA TRP A 22 11.55 11.03 5.45
C TRP A 22 12.54 10.47 6.49
N ILE A 23 12.62 9.15 6.65
CA ILE A 23 13.56 8.51 7.59
C ILE A 23 15.00 8.94 7.30
N ASP A 24 15.38 9.09 6.04
CA ASP A 24 16.73 9.49 5.63
C ASP A 24 16.91 11.01 5.56
N SER A 25 15.86 11.80 5.81
CA SER A 25 15.93 13.27 5.83
C SER A 25 16.40 13.82 7.17
N GLU A 26 16.88 15.06 7.16
CA GLU A 26 17.27 15.80 8.38
C GLU A 26 16.10 15.97 9.35
N SER A 27 14.87 16.05 8.85
CA SER A 27 13.65 16.16 9.65
C SER A 27 13.42 14.97 10.58
N ALA A 28 14.00 13.81 10.27
CA ALA A 28 13.87 12.60 11.07
C ALA A 28 14.98 12.46 12.13
N TYR A 29 16.03 13.26 12.09
CA TYR A 29 17.21 13.05 12.95
C TYR A 29 16.90 13.08 14.45
N ALA A 30 16.06 14.01 14.90
CA ALA A 30 15.65 14.08 16.30
C ALA A 30 14.88 12.81 16.73
N VAL A 31 13.94 12.37 15.92
CA VAL A 31 13.14 11.15 16.19
C VAL A 31 14.04 9.91 16.18
N ARG A 32 14.97 9.82 15.24
CA ARG A 32 15.95 8.73 15.17
C ARG A 32 16.81 8.67 16.41
N HIS A 33 17.31 9.82 16.87
CA HIS A 33 18.09 9.93 18.11
C HIS A 33 17.29 9.41 19.31
N ASP A 34 16.03 9.87 19.47
CA ASP A 34 15.16 9.46 20.58
C ASP A 34 14.85 7.95 20.58
N LEU A 35 14.87 7.32 19.41
CA LEU A 35 14.68 5.89 19.22
C LEU A 35 15.99 5.08 19.36
N GLY A 36 17.12 5.71 19.64
CA GLY A 36 18.44 5.06 19.74
C GLY A 36 18.97 4.58 18.38
N LEU A 37 18.50 5.16 17.28
CA LEU A 37 18.99 4.89 15.92
C LEU A 37 20.09 5.89 15.57
N PRO A 38 20.93 5.62 14.54
CA PRO A 38 21.87 6.61 14.04
C PRO A 38 21.14 7.91 13.69
N ASP A 39 21.49 9.00 14.37
CA ASP A 39 20.84 10.31 14.26
C ASP A 39 21.23 11.08 13.00
N ARG A 40 22.20 10.58 12.22
CA ARG A 40 22.68 11.16 10.97
C ARG A 40 22.96 10.08 9.93
N GLY A 41 23.08 10.52 8.67
CA GLY A 41 23.37 9.64 7.54
C GLY A 41 22.17 8.82 7.06
N VAL A 42 22.42 7.95 6.14
CA VAL A 42 21.41 7.17 5.42
C VAL A 42 21.17 5.83 6.14
N LEU A 43 19.91 5.51 6.44
CA LEU A 43 19.48 4.22 7.00
C LEU A 43 18.92 3.29 5.93
N ILE A 44 18.05 3.83 5.06
CA ILE A 44 17.34 3.01 4.07
C ILE A 44 18.17 2.81 2.79
N GLY A 45 18.91 3.83 2.37
CA GLY A 45 19.78 3.77 1.21
C GLY A 45 19.05 3.84 -0.14
N ALA A 46 19.75 4.41 -1.12
CA ALA A 46 19.20 4.63 -2.46
C ALA A 46 18.86 3.31 -3.21
N ALA A 47 19.62 2.25 -2.98
CA ALA A 47 19.39 0.96 -3.63
C ALA A 47 18.05 0.34 -3.22
N ILE A 48 17.63 0.50 -1.96
CA ILE A 48 16.34 0.02 -1.46
C ILE A 48 15.22 0.90 -1.98
N ARG A 49 15.38 2.22 -1.89
CA ARG A 49 14.37 3.20 -2.35
C ARG A 49 14.15 3.15 -3.86
N GLY A 50 15.20 2.90 -4.64
CA GLY A 50 15.13 2.81 -6.09
C GLY A 50 14.73 1.43 -6.63
N LYS A 51 14.58 0.41 -5.78
CA LYS A 51 14.19 -0.93 -6.23
C LYS A 51 12.71 -0.92 -6.66
N PRO A 52 12.39 -1.27 -7.92
CA PRO A 52 11.02 -1.38 -8.36
C PRO A 52 10.26 -2.41 -7.51
N PRO A 53 9.02 -2.11 -7.06
CA PRO A 53 8.20 -3.07 -6.35
C PRO A 53 7.94 -4.32 -7.17
N SER A 54 8.05 -5.48 -6.53
CA SER A 54 7.81 -6.78 -7.16
C SER A 54 7.36 -7.81 -6.13
N ALA A 55 6.47 -8.72 -6.54
CA ALA A 55 6.13 -9.90 -5.77
C ALA A 55 7.22 -10.98 -5.80
N GLU A 56 8.24 -10.83 -6.64
CA GLU A 56 9.40 -11.73 -6.79
C GLU A 56 9.01 -13.21 -7.06
N LEU A 57 7.88 -13.43 -7.72
CA LEU A 57 7.40 -14.77 -8.07
C LEU A 57 7.99 -15.29 -9.39
N ARG A 58 8.56 -14.41 -10.21
CA ARG A 58 9.23 -14.71 -11.49
C ARG A 58 10.47 -13.83 -11.64
N PRO A 59 11.48 -14.27 -12.40
CA PRO A 59 12.60 -13.42 -12.76
C PRO A 59 12.13 -12.10 -13.38
N GLU A 60 12.75 -11.00 -13.01
CA GLU A 60 12.51 -9.66 -13.54
C GLU A 60 11.06 -9.14 -13.42
N GLN A 61 10.20 -9.81 -12.65
CA GLN A 61 8.82 -9.39 -12.43
C GLN A 61 8.78 -8.02 -11.74
N LYS A 62 7.88 -7.15 -12.24
CA LYS A 62 7.55 -5.85 -11.62
C LYS A 62 6.04 -5.77 -11.38
N ASP A 63 5.65 -5.06 -10.34
CA ASP A 63 4.22 -4.83 -10.07
C ASP A 63 3.56 -4.06 -11.22
N SER A 64 4.30 -3.15 -11.89
CA SER A 64 3.86 -2.41 -13.07
C SER A 64 3.49 -3.28 -14.28
N ASP A 65 3.90 -4.57 -14.31
CA ASP A 65 3.51 -5.49 -15.38
C ASP A 65 2.00 -5.82 -15.34
N SER A 66 1.38 -5.66 -14.19
CA SER A 66 -0.03 -6.04 -13.96
C SER A 66 -0.87 -4.96 -13.26
N LEU A 67 -0.26 -3.98 -12.64
CA LEU A 67 -0.92 -2.91 -11.89
C LEU A 67 -0.62 -1.54 -12.53
N PRO A 68 -1.52 -0.57 -12.39
CA PRO A 68 -1.21 0.83 -12.69
C PRO A 68 -0.05 1.33 -11.84
N ASP A 69 0.54 2.45 -12.25
CA ASP A 69 1.50 3.17 -11.41
C ASP A 69 0.89 3.50 -10.04
N TYR A 70 1.67 3.45 -8.98
CA TYR A 70 1.19 3.69 -7.61
C TYR A 70 0.71 5.11 -7.39
N THR A 71 1.16 6.08 -8.18
CA THR A 71 0.63 7.45 -8.16
C THR A 71 -0.83 7.53 -8.59
N VAL A 72 -1.29 6.57 -9.39
CA VAL A 72 -2.69 6.41 -9.82
C VAL A 72 -3.43 5.40 -8.95
N LEU A 73 -2.77 4.28 -8.63
CA LEU A 73 -3.40 3.17 -7.92
C LEU A 73 -3.73 3.54 -6.47
N ASP A 74 -2.81 4.17 -5.72
CA ASP A 74 -3.02 4.44 -4.30
C ASP A 74 -4.18 5.43 -4.04
N PRO A 75 -4.32 6.56 -4.76
CA PRO A 75 -5.51 7.41 -4.66
C PRO A 75 -6.81 6.67 -5.01
N LEU A 76 -6.79 5.83 -6.03
CA LEU A 76 -7.95 5.04 -6.44
C LEU A 76 -8.35 4.03 -5.35
N LEU A 77 -7.38 3.34 -4.76
CA LEU A 77 -7.62 2.43 -3.64
C LEU A 77 -8.18 3.15 -2.43
N LYS A 78 -7.67 4.35 -2.12
CA LYS A 78 -8.18 5.18 -1.03
C LYS A 78 -9.64 5.56 -1.25
N ALA A 79 -9.98 6.02 -2.42
CA ALA A 79 -11.36 6.38 -2.78
C ALA A 79 -12.32 5.18 -2.67
N LEU A 80 -11.90 4.01 -3.18
CA LEU A 80 -12.71 2.79 -3.11
C LEU A 80 -12.85 2.24 -1.67
N LEU A 81 -11.77 2.26 -0.87
CA LEU A 81 -11.72 1.58 0.42
C LEU A 81 -12.08 2.47 1.60
N GLU A 82 -11.59 3.69 1.64
CA GLU A 82 -11.78 4.60 2.76
C GLU A 82 -12.99 5.52 2.56
N GLU A 83 -13.18 6.01 1.33
CA GLU A 83 -14.24 6.94 0.98
C GLU A 83 -15.50 6.24 0.44
N HIS A 84 -15.43 4.91 0.20
CA HIS A 84 -16.55 4.07 -0.29
C HIS A 84 -17.15 4.51 -1.61
N GLN A 85 -16.37 5.17 -2.44
CA GLN A 85 -16.84 5.54 -3.77
C GLN A 85 -16.99 4.29 -4.64
N SER A 86 -18.07 4.22 -5.38
CA SER A 86 -18.27 3.19 -6.39
C SER A 86 -17.47 3.51 -7.66
N PRO A 87 -17.19 2.52 -8.52
CA PRO A 87 -16.57 2.77 -9.82
C PRO A 87 -17.33 3.78 -10.67
N GLU A 88 -18.67 3.83 -10.58
CA GLU A 88 -19.52 4.77 -11.27
C GLU A 88 -19.32 6.21 -10.76
N GLU A 89 -19.27 6.40 -9.44
CA GLU A 89 -18.99 7.71 -8.82
C GLU A 89 -17.60 8.21 -9.20
N LEU A 90 -16.60 7.33 -9.18
CA LEU A 90 -15.23 7.65 -9.61
C LEU A 90 -15.17 8.08 -11.08
N SER A 91 -15.98 7.46 -11.94
CA SER A 91 -16.07 7.85 -13.36
C SER A 91 -16.60 9.26 -13.53
N GLN A 92 -17.57 9.69 -12.71
CA GLN A 92 -18.10 11.04 -12.74
C GLN A 92 -17.06 12.11 -12.35
N HIS A 93 -16.03 11.69 -11.60
CA HIS A 93 -14.90 12.54 -11.23
C HIS A 93 -13.67 12.39 -12.16
N GLY A 94 -13.85 11.75 -13.31
CA GLY A 94 -12.82 11.69 -14.35
C GLY A 94 -11.88 10.48 -14.28
N THR A 95 -12.15 9.51 -13.40
CA THR A 95 -11.43 8.23 -13.40
C THR A 95 -11.92 7.38 -14.56
N ASP A 96 -10.99 6.70 -15.26
CA ASP A 96 -11.36 5.73 -16.29
C ASP A 96 -12.24 4.60 -15.69
N PRO A 97 -13.47 4.42 -16.17
CA PRO A 97 -14.38 3.40 -15.66
C PRO A 97 -13.80 1.98 -15.72
N ALA A 98 -13.12 1.65 -16.82
CA ALA A 98 -12.51 0.34 -17.00
C ALA A 98 -11.39 0.08 -15.98
N LEU A 99 -10.63 1.12 -15.63
CA LEU A 99 -9.61 1.04 -14.61
C LEU A 99 -10.22 0.85 -13.22
N ALA A 100 -11.25 1.63 -12.86
CA ALA A 100 -11.93 1.53 -11.57
C ALA A 100 -12.54 0.14 -11.35
N GLU A 101 -13.24 -0.39 -12.35
CA GLU A 101 -13.81 -1.76 -12.34
C GLU A 101 -12.73 -2.83 -12.22
N ARG A 102 -11.64 -2.70 -12.98
CA ARG A 102 -10.51 -3.63 -12.91
C ARG A 102 -9.90 -3.67 -11.51
N VAL A 103 -9.66 -2.51 -10.91
CA VAL A 103 -9.07 -2.42 -9.56
C VAL A 103 -10.03 -2.98 -8.51
N MET A 104 -11.33 -2.67 -8.59
CA MET A 104 -12.34 -3.26 -7.71
C MET A 104 -12.37 -4.79 -7.84
N GLY A 105 -12.28 -5.32 -9.05
CA GLY A 105 -12.19 -6.76 -9.30
C GLY A 105 -10.92 -7.40 -8.69
N LEU A 106 -9.78 -6.70 -8.73
CA LEU A 106 -8.55 -7.15 -8.08
C LEU A 106 -8.69 -7.17 -6.55
N LEU A 107 -9.29 -6.15 -5.97
CA LEU A 107 -9.58 -6.08 -4.53
C LEU A 107 -10.45 -7.25 -4.07
N ARG A 108 -11.55 -7.52 -4.78
CA ARG A 108 -12.46 -8.66 -4.49
C ARG A 108 -11.71 -9.99 -4.51
N ARG A 109 -10.90 -10.22 -5.52
CA ARG A 109 -10.11 -11.46 -5.65
C ARG A 109 -9.00 -11.58 -4.61
N ALA A 110 -8.48 -10.46 -4.10
CA ALA A 110 -7.41 -10.45 -3.10
C ALA A 110 -7.91 -10.63 -1.65
N GLU A 111 -9.22 -10.66 -1.39
CA GLU A 111 -9.79 -10.73 -0.05
C GLU A 111 -9.27 -11.92 0.76
N PHE A 112 -9.08 -13.08 0.13
CA PHE A 112 -8.55 -14.25 0.81
C PHE A 112 -7.10 -14.04 1.32
N LYS A 113 -6.26 -13.33 0.53
CA LYS A 113 -4.89 -13.00 0.94
C LYS A 113 -4.89 -12.07 2.15
N ARG A 114 -5.81 -11.11 2.17
CA ARG A 114 -5.98 -10.17 3.27
C ARG A 114 -6.38 -10.88 4.57
N ARG A 115 -7.24 -11.91 4.48
CA ARG A 115 -7.62 -12.72 5.65
C ARG A 115 -6.49 -13.61 6.18
N GLN A 116 -5.51 -13.93 5.37
CA GLN A 116 -4.33 -14.69 5.74
C GLN A 116 -3.18 -13.80 6.24
N ALA A 117 -3.30 -12.47 6.11
CA ALA A 117 -2.28 -11.54 6.57
C ALA A 117 -2.20 -11.54 8.10
N PRO A 118 -1.00 -11.38 8.68
CA PRO A 118 -0.86 -11.16 10.11
C PRO A 118 -1.52 -9.85 10.52
N PRO A 119 -1.81 -9.63 11.81
CA PRO A 119 -2.31 -8.37 12.31
C PRO A 119 -1.44 -7.20 11.86
N VAL A 120 -2.08 -6.07 11.55
CA VAL A 120 -1.42 -4.81 11.16
C VAL A 120 -1.63 -3.74 12.23
N LEU A 121 -0.73 -2.79 12.32
CA LEU A 121 -0.98 -1.57 13.08
C LEU A 121 -2.00 -0.73 12.30
N LYS A 122 -3.04 -0.28 13.00
CA LYS A 122 -4.05 0.59 12.39
C LYS A 122 -3.49 2.01 12.28
N LEU A 123 -3.19 2.44 11.06
CA LEU A 123 -2.68 3.77 10.73
C LEU A 123 -3.66 4.56 9.85
N SER A 124 -4.52 3.88 9.11
CA SER A 124 -5.58 4.47 8.29
C SER A 124 -6.93 4.49 9.03
N GLN A 125 -7.92 5.20 8.50
CA GLN A 125 -9.28 5.17 9.03
C GLN A 125 -9.87 3.75 8.98
N ARG A 126 -9.50 2.97 7.98
CA ARG A 126 -9.95 1.58 7.74
C ARG A 126 -8.77 0.66 7.56
N ALA A 127 -8.24 0.21 8.67
CA ALA A 127 -7.10 -0.70 8.68
C ALA A 127 -7.29 -1.91 7.76
N PHE A 128 -6.26 -2.23 7.01
CA PHE A 128 -6.20 -3.34 6.05
C PHE A 128 -6.73 -4.66 6.61
N GLY A 129 -6.45 -4.99 7.86
CA GLY A 129 -6.81 -6.28 8.46
C GLY A 129 -8.20 -6.33 9.09
N SER A 130 -8.69 -5.25 9.70
CA SER A 130 -9.89 -5.24 10.55
C SER A 130 -10.93 -4.18 10.19
N GLY A 131 -10.52 -3.13 9.48
CA GLY A 131 -11.39 -1.98 9.25
C GLY A 131 -12.44 -2.17 8.16
N TRP A 132 -12.21 -3.07 7.24
CA TRP A 132 -13.10 -3.36 6.12
C TRP A 132 -12.83 -4.74 5.53
N ARG A 133 -13.89 -5.50 5.28
CA ARG A 133 -13.80 -6.86 4.72
C ARG A 133 -14.92 -7.10 3.72
N MET A 134 -14.58 -7.79 2.65
CA MET A 134 -15.55 -8.33 1.71
C MET A 134 -15.84 -9.80 1.99
N PRO A 135 -17.00 -10.35 1.57
CA PRO A 135 -17.20 -11.78 1.52
C PRO A 135 -16.15 -12.44 0.60
N ILE A 136 -15.53 -13.53 1.04
CA ILE A 136 -14.53 -14.26 0.21
C ILE A 136 -15.14 -14.73 -1.11
N ALA A 137 -16.42 -15.11 -1.09
CA ALA A 137 -17.16 -15.57 -2.25
C ALA A 137 -17.83 -14.45 -3.06
N ALA A 138 -17.53 -13.18 -2.78
CA ALA A 138 -18.03 -12.06 -3.59
C ALA A 138 -17.46 -12.19 -5.02
N ARG A 139 -18.31 -12.64 -5.92
CA ARG A 139 -18.06 -12.57 -7.36
C ARG A 139 -18.85 -11.39 -7.89
N GLY A 140 -18.16 -10.41 -8.44
CA GLY A 140 -18.77 -9.34 -9.19
C GLY A 140 -19.06 -9.82 -10.60
#